data_d02e53559acd5dbbc1173910c6ab0899
#
_entry.id   d02e53559acd5dbbc1173910c6ab0899
#
_cell.length_a   1.000
_cell.length_b   1.000
_cell.length_c   1.000
_cell.angle_alpha   90.00
_cell.angle_beta   90.00
_cell.angle_gamma   90.00
#
_symmetry.space_group_name_H-M   'P 1'
#
loop_
_entity.id
_entity.type
_entity.pdbx_description
1 polymer ?
#
loop_
_entity_poly.entity_id
_entity_poly.type
_entity_poly.pdbx_seq_one_letter_code
_entity_poly.pdbx_strand_id
1 'polypeptide(L)'
;MVRFNMEIPIPHTIWKKRNDETLVRVILNARNEFDYSTMIIYKVIKSGQKYVTSYDKFMNDFEMTEIKFSEFKTEVSGEHSE
;
A
#
# COMPACT_ATOMS: atom_id res chain seq x y z
N MET A 1 -16.15 10.86 16.08
CA MET A 1 -15.80 10.62 15.63
C MET A 1 -15.30 10.08 14.94
N VAL A 2 -15.42 9.98 14.81
CA VAL A 2 -14.98 9.50 14.29
C VAL A 2 -14.36 9.00 13.62
N ARG A 3 -14.24 8.82 13.32
CA ARG A 3 -13.79 8.30 12.81
C ARG A 3 -13.24 7.91 12.10
N PHE A 4 -13.15 7.84 11.88
CA PHE A 4 -12.58 7.62 11.36
C PHE A 4 -12.34 7.00 10.73
N ASN A 5 -12.34 6.61 10.59
CA ASN A 5 -12.17 6.02 10.02
C ASN A 5 -11.68 5.75 8.95
N MET A 6 -11.26 6.03 8.68
CA MET A 6 -10.91 5.92 7.80
C MET A 6 -9.88 5.39 7.48
N GLU A 7 -9.75 4.58 7.15
CA GLU A 7 -8.78 3.83 6.94
C GLU A 7 -8.35 3.80 5.56
N ILE A 8 -8.05 4.87 4.86
CA ILE A 8 -7.50 4.92 3.53
C ILE A 8 -6.03 4.59 3.65
N PRO A 9 -5.54 3.63 2.87
CA PRO A 9 -4.13 3.29 2.93
C PRO A 9 -3.27 4.51 2.62
N ILE A 10 -2.35 4.80 3.51
CA ILE A 10 -1.52 5.98 3.39
C ILE A 10 -0.25 5.65 2.61
N PRO A 11 0.20 6.53 1.72
CA PRO A 11 1.43 6.27 0.98
C PRO A 11 2.59 5.89 1.89
N HIS A 12 3.39 4.95 1.45
CA HIS A 12 4.58 4.46 2.14
C HIS A 12 4.28 3.56 3.33
N THR A 13 3.03 3.15 3.51
CA THR A 13 2.74 2.15 4.53
C THR A 13 2.87 0.76 3.93
N ILE A 14 3.18 -0.19 4.78
CA ILE A 14 3.40 -1.56 4.36
C ILE A 14 2.20 -2.41 4.73
N TRP A 15 1.73 -3.18 3.78
CA TRP A 15 0.57 -4.04 3.97
C TRP A 15 0.93 -5.46 3.59
N LYS A 16 0.17 -6.41 4.10
CA LYS A 16 0.42 -7.82 3.86
C LYS A 16 -0.81 -8.44 3.23
N LYS A 17 -0.61 -9.24 2.19
CA LYS A 17 -1.71 -9.93 1.55
C LYS A 17 -2.20 -11.04 2.48
N ARG A 18 -3.51 -11.11 2.67
CA ARG A 18 -4.07 -12.04 3.66
C ARG A 18 -3.85 -13.49 3.30
N ASN A 19 -3.86 -13.80 2.01
CA ASN A 19 -3.73 -15.16 1.58
C ASN A 19 -2.35 -15.74 1.67
N ASP A 20 -1.34 -14.98 1.30
CA ASP A 20 -0.02 -15.56 1.15
C ASP A 20 1.09 -14.71 1.74
N GLU A 21 0.72 -13.72 2.50
CA GLU A 21 1.69 -12.91 3.24
C GLU A 21 2.65 -12.12 2.38
N THR A 22 2.31 -11.90 1.13
CA THR A 22 3.11 -11.03 0.29
C THR A 22 3.06 -9.61 0.84
N LEU A 23 4.21 -8.98 0.95
CA LEU A 23 4.28 -7.61 1.45
C LEU A 23 4.25 -6.63 0.32
N VAL A 24 3.48 -5.58 0.48
CA VAL A 24 3.37 -4.53 -0.51
C VAL A 24 3.50 -3.17 0.16
N ARG A 25 3.91 -2.20 -0.62
CA ARG A 25 3.99 -0.82 -0.14
C ARG A 25 3.02 0.01 -0.93
N VAL A 26 2.21 0.79 -0.23
CA VAL A 26 1.28 1.70 -0.89
C VAL A 26 2.08 2.86 -1.47
N ILE A 27 1.89 3.13 -2.75
CA ILE A 27 2.60 4.21 -3.43
C ILE A 27 1.80 5.50 -3.33
N LEU A 28 0.55 5.45 -3.75
CA LEU A 28 -0.32 6.61 -3.64
C LEU A 28 -1.76 6.20 -3.86
N ASN A 29 -2.64 7.11 -3.57
CA ASN A 29 -4.06 6.93 -3.82
C ASN A 29 -4.44 7.82 -4.98
N ALA A 30 -5.40 7.36 -5.77
CA ALA A 30 -5.84 8.13 -6.92
C ALA A 30 -7.34 7.95 -7.08
N ARG A 31 -7.93 8.66 -8.00
CA ARG A 31 -9.35 8.52 -8.27
C ARG A 31 -9.56 7.95 -9.65
N ASN A 32 -10.58 7.10 -9.74
CA ASN A 32 -10.99 6.56 -11.02
C ASN A 32 -11.74 7.67 -11.74
N GLU A 33 -11.34 7.98 -12.96
CA GLU A 33 -11.95 9.12 -13.62
C GLU A 33 -13.38 8.85 -14.08
N PHE A 34 -13.80 7.60 -14.12
CA PHE A 34 -15.18 7.31 -14.52
C PHE A 34 -16.15 7.54 -13.37
N ASP A 35 -15.88 7.01 -12.21
CA ASP A 35 -16.84 7.05 -11.12
C ASP A 35 -16.27 7.72 -9.87
N TYR A 36 -15.07 8.26 -9.95
CA TYR A 36 -14.43 8.97 -8.85
C TYR A 36 -14.20 8.11 -7.62
N SER A 37 -14.22 6.80 -7.79
CA SER A 37 -13.92 5.92 -6.66
C SER A 37 -12.44 5.99 -6.34
N THR A 38 -12.11 5.65 -5.11
CA THR A 38 -10.73 5.66 -4.66
C THR A 38 -10.00 4.41 -5.15
N MET A 39 -8.84 4.63 -5.74
CA MET A 39 -7.99 3.57 -6.24
C MET A 39 -6.67 3.60 -5.46
N ILE A 40 -6.12 2.42 -5.25
CA ILE A 40 -4.87 2.28 -4.52
C ILE A 40 -3.81 1.76 -5.46
N ILE A 41 -2.68 2.44 -5.50
CA ILE A 41 -1.54 2.00 -6.29
C ILE A 41 -0.50 1.49 -5.33
N TYR A 42 -0.09 0.24 -5.52
CA TYR A 42 0.87 -0.36 -4.60
C TYR A 42 1.93 -1.13 -5.36
N LYS A 43 3.02 -1.42 -4.68
CA LYS A 43 4.14 -2.11 -5.25
C LYS A 43 4.45 -3.32 -4.40
N VAL A 44 4.61 -4.48 -5.04
CA VAL A 44 5.03 -5.68 -4.35
C VAL A 44 6.50 -5.52 -4.02
N ILE A 45 6.84 -5.59 -2.76
CA ILE A 45 8.20 -5.28 -2.33
C ILE A 45 9.22 -6.22 -2.94
N LYS A 46 8.92 -7.50 -2.95
CA LYS A 46 9.88 -8.47 -3.41
C LYS A 46 10.17 -8.36 -4.90
N SER A 47 9.14 -8.15 -5.70
CA SER A 47 9.33 -8.14 -7.15
C SER A 47 9.45 -6.74 -7.74
N GLY A 48 8.98 -5.74 -7.03
CA GLY A 48 8.97 -4.39 -7.55
C GLY A 48 7.84 -4.10 -8.50
N GLN A 49 6.97 -5.07 -8.73
CA GLN A 49 5.86 -4.88 -9.65
C GLN A 49 4.80 -3.98 -9.03
N LYS A 50 4.30 -3.03 -9.79
CA LYS A 50 3.27 -2.12 -9.33
C LYS A 50 1.92 -2.53 -9.86
N TYR A 51 0.90 -2.28 -9.05
CA TYR A 51 -0.47 -2.61 -9.42
C TYR A 51 -1.40 -1.49 -8.99
N VAL A 52 -2.57 -1.44 -9.60
CA VAL A 52 -3.61 -0.52 -9.18
C VAL A 52 -4.87 -1.35 -8.92
N THR A 53 -5.57 -1.04 -7.85
CA THR A 53 -6.78 -1.77 -7.51
C THR A 53 -7.75 -0.81 -6.82
N SER A 54 -9.00 -1.22 -6.71
CA SER A 54 -9.98 -0.40 -6.02
C SER A 54 -9.72 -0.43 -4.52
N TYR A 55 -10.17 0.60 -3.84
CA TYR A 55 -10.05 0.66 -2.40
C TYR A 55 -10.69 -0.57 -1.75
N ASP A 56 -11.90 -0.92 -2.20
CA ASP A 56 -12.60 -2.05 -1.58
C ASP A 56 -11.85 -3.34 -1.74
N LYS A 57 -11.31 -3.58 -2.93
CA LYS A 57 -10.59 -4.82 -3.15
C LYS A 57 -9.29 -4.83 -2.34
N PHE A 58 -8.62 -3.68 -2.26
CA PHE A 58 -7.39 -3.61 -1.50
C PHE A 58 -7.66 -3.94 -0.03
N MET A 59 -8.69 -3.33 0.55
CA MET A 59 -9.00 -3.57 1.94
C MET A 59 -9.43 -5.01 2.20
N ASN A 60 -10.04 -5.62 1.21
CA ASN A 60 -10.46 -7.00 1.33
C ASN A 60 -9.27 -7.97 1.27
N ASP A 61 -8.29 -7.66 0.43
CA ASP A 61 -7.18 -8.56 0.17
C ASP A 61 -5.97 -8.36 1.06
N PHE A 62 -5.83 -7.21 1.65
CA PHE A 62 -4.62 -6.87 2.41
C PHE A 62 -4.95 -6.44 3.83
N GLU A 63 -4.00 -6.58 4.72
CA GLU A 63 -4.14 -6.08 6.08
C GLU A 63 -2.93 -5.27 6.44
N MET A 64 -3.13 -4.28 7.28
CA MET A 64 -2.07 -3.40 7.67
C MET A 64 -1.06 -4.13 8.54
N THR A 65 0.20 -3.81 8.37
CA THR A 65 1.25 -4.39 9.21
C THR A 65 1.76 -3.30 10.12
N GLU A 66 2.62 -3.70 11.05
CA GLU A 66 3.28 -2.72 11.89
C GLU A 66 4.65 -2.36 11.36
N ILE A 67 4.98 -2.88 10.19
CA ILE A 67 6.28 -2.59 9.59
C ILE A 67 6.25 -1.20 9.02
N LYS A 68 7.27 -0.41 9.33
CA LYS A 68 7.33 0.94 8.83
C LYS A 68 8.20 1.01 7.60
N PHE A 69 7.81 1.87 6.68
CA PHE A 69 8.58 2.03 5.46
C PHE A 69 10.04 2.37 5.75
N SER A 70 10.26 3.15 6.79
CA SER A 70 11.63 3.53 7.11
C SER A 70 12.50 2.33 7.45
N GLU A 71 11.90 1.26 7.92
CA GLU A 71 12.67 0.07 8.23
C GLU A 71 13.16 -0.60 6.96
N PHE A 72 12.32 -0.64 5.93
CA PHE A 72 12.74 -1.17 4.67
C PHE A 72 13.73 -0.25 4.00
N LYS A 73 13.53 1.04 4.14
CA LYS A 73 14.43 1.99 3.55
C LYS A 73 15.83 1.82 4.12
N THR A 74 15.91 1.53 5.40
CA THR A 74 17.21 1.32 6.01
C THR A 74 17.90 0.12 5.42
N GLU A 75 17.14 -0.93 5.17
CA GLU A 75 17.73 -2.12 4.62
C GLU A 75 18.22 -1.95 3.23
N VAL A 76 17.61 -1.04 2.49
CA VAL A 76 18.04 -0.85 1.13
C VAL A 76 18.72 0.48 0.96
N SER A 77 19.23 1.02 2.04
CA SER A 77 19.79 2.34 1.97
C SER A 77 20.95 2.44 1.02
N GLY A 78 21.56 1.36 0.77
CA GLY A 78 22.65 1.42 -0.17
C GLY A 78 22.23 1.94 -1.48
N GLU A 79 20.96 1.83 -1.74
CA GLU A 79 20.56 2.28 -2.88
C GLU A 79 19.79 3.37 -2.88
N HIS A 80 19.50 3.91 -2.18
CA HIS A 80 18.78 4.86 -2.19
C HIS A 80 19.03 5.92 -2.87
N SER A 81 19.14 6.00 -3.17
CA SER A 81 19.41 6.90 -3.63
C SER A 81 18.65 7.42 -4.39
N GLU A 82 17.97 7.34 -4.47
CA GLU A 82 17.25 7.77 -4.97
C GLU A 82 17.07 8.34 -5.11
#